data_7eb10728fa745b3981319729f6eb1fdf
#
_entry.id   7eb10728fa745b3981319729f6eb1fdf
#
_cell.length_a   1.000
_cell.length_b   1.000
_cell.length_c   1.000
_cell.angle_alpha   90.00
_cell.angle_beta   90.00
_cell.angle_gamma   90.00
#
_symmetry.space_group_name_H-M   'P 1'
#
loop_
_entity.id
_entity.type
_entity.pdbx_description
1 polymer ?
#
loop_
_entity_poly.entity_id
_entity_poly.type
_entity_poly.pdbx_seq_one_letter_code
_entity_poly.pdbx_strand_id
1 'polypeptide(L)'
;IRELSVRCRQNGLVLSVDNYVPKGYNMQYNRKEQGIVADYVIIMGYDEHFAGSPEAGSVSSYNYVKEGISETLKEVPANKVISGIPFFTRLWEVRAKTEDELAQDAGTANEEYTNKVTSKALGMDSAQAVVKEAGVKTTWDDETKQNFASWTSGDTTYSIWLEDEKSM
;
A
#
# COMPACT_ATOMS: atom_id res chain seq x y z
N ILE A 1 -23.72 -3.82 10.19
CA ILE A 1 -22.70 -4.40 11.08
C ILE A 1 -23.23 -4.73 12.48
N ARG A 2 -24.10 -3.89 13.10
CA ARG A 2 -24.67 -4.15 14.44
C ARG A 2 -25.40 -5.49 14.51
N GLU A 3 -26.33 -5.76 13.60
CA GLU A 3 -27.08 -7.02 13.56
C GLU A 3 -26.14 -8.22 13.40
N LEU A 4 -25.14 -8.12 12.53
CA LEU A 4 -24.14 -9.17 12.34
C LEU A 4 -23.35 -9.42 13.62
N SER A 5 -22.93 -8.38 14.34
CA SER A 5 -22.19 -8.53 15.59
C SER A 5 -22.99 -9.24 16.69
N VAL A 6 -24.31 -9.00 16.74
CA VAL A 6 -25.21 -9.74 17.67
C VAL A 6 -25.25 -11.23 17.30
N ARG A 7 -25.43 -11.55 16.03
CA ARG A 7 -25.45 -12.94 15.55
C ARG A 7 -24.13 -13.66 15.75
N CYS A 8 -23.00 -12.99 15.50
CA CYS A 8 -21.67 -13.54 15.76
C CYS A 8 -21.53 -13.93 17.25
N ARG A 9 -21.83 -13.00 18.15
CA ARG A 9 -21.77 -13.25 19.60
C ARG A 9 -22.68 -14.37 20.06
N GLN A 10 -23.91 -14.44 19.55
CA GLN A 10 -24.85 -15.51 19.87
C GLN A 10 -24.36 -16.91 19.46
N ASN A 11 -23.47 -16.96 18.47
CA ASN A 11 -22.90 -18.20 17.93
C ASN A 11 -21.42 -18.41 18.34
N GLY A 12 -20.87 -17.61 19.25
CA GLY A 12 -19.48 -17.73 19.69
C GLY A 12 -18.45 -17.39 18.61
N LEU A 13 -18.81 -16.56 17.63
CA LEU A 13 -17.95 -16.15 16.52
C LEU A 13 -17.33 -14.79 16.81
N VAL A 14 -16.07 -14.63 16.38
CA VAL A 14 -15.34 -13.35 16.38
C VAL A 14 -15.68 -12.59 15.12
N LEU A 15 -15.99 -11.31 15.24
CA LEU A 15 -16.24 -10.39 14.12
C LEU A 15 -15.06 -9.43 13.97
N SER A 16 -14.35 -9.48 12.87
CA SER A 16 -13.41 -8.45 12.44
C SER A 16 -13.94 -7.70 11.24
N VAL A 17 -13.46 -6.46 11.06
CA VAL A 17 -13.74 -5.61 9.90
C VAL A 17 -12.46 -4.99 9.39
N ASP A 18 -12.27 -4.98 8.08
CA ASP A 18 -11.10 -4.44 7.44
C ASP A 18 -11.43 -3.07 6.83
N ASN A 19 -10.55 -2.10 7.07
CA ASN A 19 -10.67 -0.76 6.52
C ASN A 19 -9.36 -0.35 5.82
N TYR A 20 -9.49 0.45 4.79
CA TYR A 20 -8.35 1.19 4.24
C TYR A 20 -7.81 2.20 5.27
N VAL A 21 -6.54 2.56 5.12
CA VAL A 21 -5.95 3.70 5.84
C VAL A 21 -6.86 4.92 5.69
N PRO A 22 -7.25 5.60 6.78
CA PRO A 22 -8.10 6.78 6.71
C PRO A 22 -7.49 7.88 5.85
N LYS A 23 -8.18 8.25 4.79
CA LYS A 23 -7.84 9.36 3.89
C LYS A 23 -9.12 10.12 3.56
N GLY A 24 -9.00 11.37 3.10
CA GLY A 24 -10.16 12.24 2.83
C GLY A 24 -11.23 11.61 1.94
N TYR A 25 -10.83 10.74 1.01
CA TYR A 25 -11.74 10.07 0.07
C TYR A 25 -12.46 8.83 0.64
N ASN A 26 -12.08 8.33 1.84
CA ASN A 26 -12.68 7.14 2.45
C ASN A 26 -13.18 7.36 3.89
N MET A 27 -13.51 8.60 4.24
CA MET A 27 -14.04 8.96 5.56
C MET A 27 -15.48 8.51 5.81
N GLN A 28 -16.15 7.92 4.82
CA GLN A 28 -17.50 7.36 4.95
C GLN A 28 -17.56 6.12 5.87
N TYR A 29 -16.43 5.48 6.16
CA TYR A 29 -16.39 4.40 7.14
C TYR A 29 -16.61 4.93 8.55
N ASN A 30 -17.69 4.48 9.20
CA ASN A 30 -17.96 4.84 10.61
C ASN A 30 -17.10 3.95 11.53
N ARG A 31 -15.82 4.29 11.68
CA ARG A 31 -14.83 3.52 12.47
C ARG A 31 -15.19 3.49 13.94
N LYS A 32 -15.77 4.58 14.46
CA LYS A 32 -16.25 4.63 15.84
C LYS A 32 -17.30 3.57 16.10
N GLU A 33 -18.27 3.43 15.22
CA GLU A 33 -19.31 2.39 15.33
C GLU A 33 -18.71 0.99 15.20
N GLN A 34 -17.78 0.79 14.27
CA GLN A 34 -17.08 -0.47 14.13
C GLN A 34 -16.33 -0.84 15.42
N GLY A 35 -15.63 0.12 16.04
CA GLY A 35 -14.93 -0.06 17.30
C GLY A 35 -15.85 -0.44 18.48
N ILE A 36 -17.14 -0.06 18.43
CA ILE A 36 -18.13 -0.45 19.44
C ILE A 36 -18.56 -1.92 19.23
N VAL A 37 -18.89 -2.30 18.00
CA VAL A 37 -19.63 -3.55 17.73
C VAL A 37 -18.76 -4.71 17.26
N ALA A 38 -17.63 -4.46 16.58
CA ALA A 38 -16.70 -5.49 16.17
C ALA A 38 -15.74 -5.88 17.30
N ASP A 39 -15.21 -7.10 17.24
CA ASP A 39 -14.17 -7.55 18.16
C ASP A 39 -12.81 -6.93 17.76
N TYR A 40 -12.54 -6.85 16.46
CA TYR A 40 -11.34 -6.22 15.90
C TYR A 40 -11.67 -5.33 14.71
N VAL A 41 -10.87 -4.26 14.56
CA VAL A 41 -10.84 -3.38 13.41
C VAL A 41 -9.43 -3.43 12.82
N ILE A 42 -9.33 -4.00 11.63
CA ILE A 42 -8.07 -4.19 10.93
C ILE A 42 -7.86 -3.00 9.98
N ILE A 43 -6.70 -2.40 10.02
CA ILE A 43 -6.29 -1.35 9.08
C ILE A 43 -5.37 -1.98 8.06
N MET A 44 -5.77 -1.96 6.80
CA MET A 44 -4.97 -2.43 5.67
C MET A 44 -3.91 -1.38 5.35
N GLY A 45 -2.76 -1.47 6.04
CA GLY A 45 -1.64 -0.54 5.95
C GLY A 45 -0.79 -0.79 4.69
N TYR A 46 -1.44 -1.00 3.54
CA TYR A 46 -0.80 -1.29 2.27
C TYR A 46 -1.60 -0.72 1.10
N ASP A 47 -1.09 -0.92 -0.13
CA ASP A 47 -1.61 -0.30 -1.35
C ASP A 47 -1.58 1.25 -1.30
N GLU A 48 -0.57 1.82 -0.63
CA GLU A 48 -0.25 3.25 -0.71
C GLU A 48 0.01 3.63 -2.17
N HIS A 49 0.85 2.84 -2.85
CA HIS A 49 0.99 2.84 -4.30
C HIS A 49 0.58 1.46 -4.84
N PHE A 50 -0.30 1.46 -5.83
CA PHE A 50 -0.92 0.27 -6.42
C PHE A 50 -0.79 0.25 -7.95
N ALA A 51 -1.26 -0.81 -8.62
CA ALA A 51 -1.06 -1.01 -10.06
C ALA A 51 -1.50 0.15 -10.98
N GLY A 52 -2.41 0.99 -10.52
CA GLY A 52 -2.90 2.17 -11.27
C GLY A 52 -2.31 3.49 -10.79
N SER A 53 -1.31 3.46 -9.90
CA SER A 53 -0.68 4.70 -9.44
C SER A 53 0.10 5.38 -10.59
N PRO A 54 -0.01 6.71 -10.72
CA PRO A 54 0.70 7.46 -11.76
C PRO A 54 2.21 7.57 -11.50
N GLU A 55 2.64 7.27 -10.29
CA GLU A 55 4.03 7.33 -9.84
C GLU A 55 4.43 6.03 -9.16
N ALA A 56 5.71 5.68 -9.26
CA ALA A 56 6.29 4.56 -8.54
C ALA A 56 6.49 4.94 -7.07
N GLY A 57 6.18 4.01 -6.16
CA GLY A 57 6.34 4.25 -4.73
C GLY A 57 6.23 3.00 -3.89
N SER A 58 6.47 3.15 -2.59
CA SER A 58 6.28 2.08 -1.61
C SER A 58 4.82 1.62 -1.57
N VAL A 59 4.62 0.34 -1.39
CA VAL A 59 3.29 -0.24 -1.12
C VAL A 59 2.81 0.12 0.28
N SER A 60 3.74 0.35 1.23
CA SER A 60 3.45 0.49 2.65
C SER A 60 4.58 1.26 3.35
N SER A 61 4.66 2.56 3.13
CA SER A 61 5.65 3.37 3.85
C SER A 61 5.33 3.48 5.34
N TYR A 62 6.37 3.66 6.16
CA TYR A 62 6.20 3.88 7.59
C TYR A 62 5.23 5.01 7.91
N ASN A 63 5.32 6.13 7.19
CA ASN A 63 4.45 7.27 7.42
C ASN A 63 2.99 6.97 7.09
N TYR A 64 2.75 6.22 6.02
CA TYR A 64 1.41 5.79 5.64
C TYR A 64 0.76 4.89 6.70
N VAL A 65 1.49 3.88 7.18
CA VAL A 65 1.02 2.98 8.24
C VAL A 65 0.79 3.72 9.55
N LYS A 66 1.76 4.57 9.95
CA LYS A 66 1.67 5.37 11.17
C LYS A 66 0.47 6.31 11.16
N GLU A 67 0.22 6.97 10.05
CA GLU A 67 -0.97 7.84 9.89
C GLU A 67 -2.24 7.00 10.01
N GLY A 68 -2.32 5.86 9.32
CA GLY A 68 -3.47 4.96 9.35
C GLY A 68 -3.83 4.50 10.76
N ILE A 69 -2.84 4.08 11.53
CA ILE A 69 -3.02 3.69 12.92
C ILE A 69 -3.43 4.89 13.77
N SER A 70 -2.74 6.02 13.66
CA SER A 70 -2.97 7.22 14.47
C SER A 70 -4.39 7.77 14.27
N GLU A 71 -4.85 7.84 13.02
CA GLU A 71 -6.21 8.30 12.71
C GLU A 71 -7.27 7.30 13.20
N THR A 72 -7.01 6.01 13.07
CA THR A 72 -7.95 4.98 13.55
C THR A 72 -8.08 5.00 15.07
N LEU A 73 -7.00 5.21 15.80
CA LEU A 73 -7.00 5.26 17.28
C LEU A 73 -7.79 6.45 17.85
N LYS A 74 -8.12 7.46 17.06
CA LYS A 74 -9.02 8.54 17.48
C LYS A 74 -10.47 8.06 17.65
N GLU A 75 -10.84 6.98 16.98
CA GLU A 75 -12.21 6.48 16.93
C GLU A 75 -12.38 5.07 17.52
N VAL A 76 -11.33 4.25 17.48
CA VAL A 76 -11.36 2.83 17.87
C VAL A 76 -10.45 2.58 19.08
N PRO A 77 -10.91 1.86 20.11
CA PRO A 77 -10.05 1.47 21.23
C PRO A 77 -8.82 0.68 20.78
N ALA A 78 -7.64 1.01 21.30
CA ALA A 78 -6.36 0.43 20.87
C ALA A 78 -6.30 -1.10 20.96
N ASN A 79 -6.95 -1.70 21.96
CA ASN A 79 -7.01 -3.15 22.13
C ASN A 79 -7.86 -3.88 21.08
N LYS A 80 -8.51 -3.14 20.18
CA LYS A 80 -9.28 -3.69 19.05
C LYS A 80 -8.65 -3.41 17.70
N VAL A 81 -7.61 -2.58 17.63
CA VAL A 81 -6.95 -2.22 16.37
C VAL A 81 -5.88 -3.24 16.03
N ILE A 82 -5.90 -3.73 14.80
CA ILE A 82 -4.86 -4.58 14.22
C ILE A 82 -4.31 -3.84 13.00
N SER A 83 -2.98 -3.67 12.95
CA SER A 83 -2.29 -3.18 11.75
C SER A 83 -1.97 -4.34 10.82
N GLY A 84 -2.57 -4.35 9.64
CA GLY A 84 -2.23 -5.26 8.56
C GLY A 84 -1.08 -4.67 7.74
N ILE A 85 0.03 -5.42 7.62
CA ILE A 85 1.20 -5.06 6.82
C ILE A 85 1.35 -6.05 5.68
N PRO A 86 1.93 -5.64 4.52
CA PRO A 86 2.04 -6.52 3.36
C PRO A 86 3.23 -7.47 3.45
N PHE A 87 3.07 -8.69 2.96
CA PHE A 87 4.17 -9.60 2.63
C PHE A 87 4.48 -9.59 1.12
N PHE A 88 4.14 -8.51 0.44
CA PHE A 88 4.42 -8.28 -0.98
C PHE A 88 4.89 -6.86 -1.21
N THR A 89 5.52 -6.66 -2.34
CA THR A 89 5.92 -5.34 -2.85
C THR A 89 5.59 -5.22 -4.33
N ARG A 90 5.96 -4.11 -4.95
CA ARG A 90 5.84 -3.89 -6.39
C ARG A 90 7.19 -3.58 -7.02
N LEU A 91 7.50 -4.33 -8.07
CA LEU A 91 8.53 -3.93 -9.02
C LEU A 91 7.89 -2.93 -9.98
N TRP A 92 8.41 -1.72 -9.99
CA TRP A 92 7.96 -0.63 -10.85
C TRP A 92 8.84 -0.53 -12.08
N GLU A 93 8.21 -0.20 -13.20
CA GLU A 93 8.84 0.09 -14.49
C GLU A 93 8.35 1.45 -14.94
N VAL A 94 9.28 2.38 -15.10
CA VAL A 94 9.01 3.78 -15.47
C VAL A 94 9.81 4.12 -16.73
N ARG A 95 9.13 4.56 -17.77
CA ARG A 95 9.75 5.07 -19.00
C ARG A 95 9.00 6.30 -19.51
N ALA A 96 9.63 7.06 -20.36
CA ALA A 96 8.93 8.11 -21.08
C ALA A 96 7.79 7.53 -21.94
N LYS A 97 6.68 8.24 -22.03
CA LYS A 97 5.62 7.90 -23.00
C LYS A 97 6.10 8.18 -24.41
N THR A 98 5.65 7.37 -25.36
CA THR A 98 5.81 7.65 -26.79
C THR A 98 4.86 8.78 -27.21
N GLU A 99 5.11 9.38 -28.40
CA GLU A 99 4.23 10.41 -28.98
C GLU A 99 2.79 9.91 -29.13
N ASP A 100 2.61 8.64 -29.53
CA ASP A 100 1.29 8.02 -29.66
C ASP A 100 0.59 7.87 -28.30
N GLU A 101 1.32 7.49 -27.23
CA GLU A 101 0.77 7.38 -25.89
C GLU A 101 0.38 8.76 -25.33
N LEU A 102 1.18 9.78 -25.56
CA LEU A 102 0.86 11.15 -25.19
C LEU A 102 -0.40 11.66 -25.93
N ALA A 103 -0.51 11.35 -27.22
CA ALA A 103 -1.67 11.71 -28.02
C ALA A 103 -2.96 10.98 -27.56
N GLN A 104 -2.86 9.72 -27.11
CA GLN A 104 -3.99 8.97 -26.57
C GLN A 104 -4.46 9.51 -25.22
N ASP A 105 -3.55 10.03 -24.41
CA ASP A 105 -3.86 10.58 -23.10
C ASP A 105 -4.36 12.04 -23.14
N ALA A 106 -4.24 12.72 -24.27
CA ALA A 106 -4.70 14.09 -24.45
C ALA A 106 -6.20 14.24 -24.14
N GLY A 107 -6.54 15.19 -23.27
CA GLY A 107 -7.92 15.42 -22.80
C GLY A 107 -8.40 14.40 -21.73
N THR A 108 -7.55 13.51 -21.27
CA THR A 108 -7.85 12.58 -20.17
C THR A 108 -7.20 13.03 -18.85
N ALA A 109 -7.52 12.37 -17.75
CA ALA A 109 -6.86 12.58 -16.46
C ALA A 109 -5.36 12.22 -16.47
N ASN A 110 -4.88 11.55 -17.51
CA ASN A 110 -3.49 11.12 -17.65
C ASN A 110 -2.64 12.09 -18.49
N GLU A 111 -3.22 13.17 -19.00
CA GLU A 111 -2.54 14.15 -19.86
C GLU A 111 -1.32 14.81 -19.20
N GLU A 112 -1.39 15.03 -17.89
CA GLU A 112 -0.31 15.66 -17.12
C GLU A 112 0.92 14.76 -16.93
N TYR A 113 0.76 13.42 -17.08
CA TYR A 113 1.85 12.46 -16.85
C TYR A 113 2.62 12.17 -18.13
N THR A 114 3.90 12.53 -18.15
CA THR A 114 4.82 12.30 -19.29
C THR A 114 5.46 10.91 -19.27
N ASN A 115 5.37 10.21 -18.14
CA ASN A 115 5.89 8.85 -17.98
C ASN A 115 4.78 7.80 -18.02
N LYS A 116 5.09 6.66 -18.61
CA LYS A 116 4.34 5.43 -18.45
C LYS A 116 4.88 4.69 -17.24
N VAL A 117 3.99 4.43 -16.28
CA VAL A 117 4.29 3.71 -15.05
C VAL A 117 3.52 2.40 -15.08
N THR A 118 4.24 1.29 -14.94
CA THR A 118 3.66 -0.04 -14.78
C THR A 118 4.26 -0.75 -13.59
N SER A 119 3.57 -1.72 -13.04
CA SER A 119 4.13 -2.47 -11.92
C SER A 119 3.65 -3.92 -11.87
N LYS A 120 4.45 -4.76 -11.24
CA LYS A 120 4.16 -6.16 -10.96
C LYS A 120 4.28 -6.40 -9.45
N ALA A 121 3.23 -6.97 -8.85
CA ALA A 121 3.30 -7.41 -7.45
C ALA A 121 4.20 -8.64 -7.33
N LEU A 122 5.05 -8.65 -6.31
CA LEU A 122 6.01 -9.71 -6.01
C LEU A 122 5.98 -10.01 -4.51
N GLY A 123 5.99 -11.30 -4.14
CA GLY A 123 6.32 -11.70 -2.77
C GLY A 123 7.80 -11.38 -2.46
N MET A 124 8.16 -11.25 -1.19
CA MET A 124 9.48 -10.78 -0.78
C MET A 124 10.65 -11.63 -1.32
N ASP A 125 10.51 -12.96 -1.35
CA ASP A 125 11.55 -13.84 -1.92
C ASP A 125 11.80 -13.54 -3.40
N SER A 126 10.73 -13.37 -4.18
CA SER A 126 10.82 -13.02 -5.59
C SER A 126 11.39 -11.62 -5.80
N ALA A 127 11.03 -10.68 -4.95
CA ALA A 127 11.53 -9.31 -4.98
C ALA A 127 13.04 -9.24 -4.71
N GLN A 128 13.52 -9.98 -3.70
CA GLN A 128 14.95 -10.11 -3.42
C GLN A 128 15.72 -10.79 -4.56
N ALA A 129 15.12 -11.82 -5.18
CA ALA A 129 15.71 -12.50 -6.34
C ALA A 129 15.89 -11.55 -7.53
N VAL A 130 14.89 -10.71 -7.82
CA VAL A 130 14.96 -9.70 -8.90
C VAL A 130 16.07 -8.68 -8.64
N VAL A 131 16.21 -8.15 -7.43
CA VAL A 131 17.27 -7.20 -7.07
C VAL A 131 18.64 -7.85 -7.21
N LYS A 132 18.78 -9.11 -6.79
CA LYS A 132 20.02 -9.88 -6.92
C LYS A 132 20.37 -10.14 -8.39
N GLU A 133 19.40 -10.50 -9.22
CA GLU A 133 19.57 -10.74 -10.66
C GLU A 133 19.98 -9.47 -11.40
N ALA A 134 19.41 -8.32 -11.02
CA ALA A 134 19.79 -7.01 -11.53
C ALA A 134 21.22 -6.60 -11.13
N GLY A 135 21.85 -7.28 -10.16
CA GLY A 135 23.20 -7.00 -9.68
C GLY A 135 23.33 -5.67 -8.92
N VAL A 136 22.23 -5.13 -8.41
CA VAL A 136 22.20 -3.88 -7.68
C VAL A 136 22.14 -4.10 -6.17
N LYS A 137 22.54 -3.08 -5.42
CA LYS A 137 22.46 -3.10 -3.95
C LYS A 137 21.28 -2.27 -3.49
N THR A 138 20.65 -2.71 -2.42
CA THR A 138 19.67 -1.89 -1.71
C THR A 138 20.35 -0.80 -0.90
N THR A 139 19.68 0.34 -0.78
CA THR A 139 20.01 1.43 0.15
C THR A 139 18.84 1.65 1.08
N TRP A 140 19.12 2.08 2.32
CA TRP A 140 18.06 2.43 3.24
C TRP A 140 17.42 3.76 2.83
N ASP A 141 16.11 3.73 2.64
CA ASP A 141 15.30 4.93 2.39
C ASP A 141 14.73 5.43 3.73
N ASP A 142 15.19 6.59 4.16
CA ASP A 142 14.78 7.17 5.44
C ASP A 142 13.37 7.75 5.42
N GLU A 143 12.80 8.01 4.27
CA GLU A 143 11.45 8.53 4.14
C GLU A 143 10.42 7.39 4.30
N THR A 144 10.59 6.31 3.56
CA THR A 144 9.70 5.14 3.63
C THR A 144 10.03 4.19 4.77
N LYS A 145 11.26 4.29 5.32
CA LYS A 145 11.84 3.36 6.30
C LYS A 145 11.95 1.92 5.77
N GLN A 146 12.36 1.80 4.52
CA GLN A 146 12.49 0.53 3.80
C GLN A 146 13.82 0.42 3.07
N ASN A 147 14.19 -0.78 2.66
CA ASN A 147 15.28 -0.98 1.73
C ASN A 147 14.81 -0.70 0.30
N PHE A 148 15.47 0.21 -0.37
CA PHE A 148 15.17 0.66 -1.72
C PHE A 148 16.24 0.21 -2.71
N ALA A 149 15.83 -0.26 -3.89
CA ALA A 149 16.71 -0.48 -5.01
C ALA A 149 16.14 0.15 -6.28
N SER A 150 17.03 0.69 -7.12
CA SER A 150 16.68 1.20 -8.44
C SER A 150 17.82 0.95 -9.44
N TRP A 151 17.44 0.68 -10.69
CA TRP A 151 18.38 0.51 -11.80
C TRP A 151 17.72 0.87 -13.13
N THR A 152 18.52 1.10 -14.14
CA THR A 152 18.03 1.40 -15.49
C THR A 152 18.48 0.30 -16.46
N SER A 153 17.58 -0.12 -17.33
CA SER A 153 17.87 -1.04 -18.43
C SER A 153 17.19 -0.52 -19.69
N GLY A 154 17.98 -0.19 -20.71
CA GLY A 154 17.48 0.52 -21.89
C GLY A 154 16.96 1.91 -21.51
N ASP A 155 15.73 2.20 -21.87
CA ASP A 155 15.00 3.45 -21.59
C ASP A 155 14.10 3.36 -20.34
N THR A 156 14.10 2.21 -19.65
CA THR A 156 13.23 1.93 -18.52
C THR A 156 13.99 1.97 -17.20
N THR A 157 13.48 2.73 -16.25
CA THR A 157 13.94 2.73 -14.86
C THR A 157 13.08 1.79 -14.05
N TYR A 158 13.73 0.89 -13.34
CA TYR A 158 13.14 -0.04 -12.40
C TYR A 158 13.34 0.46 -10.98
N SER A 159 12.34 0.28 -10.12
CA SER A 159 12.45 0.58 -8.70
C SER A 159 11.61 -0.37 -7.85
N ILE A 160 12.06 -0.62 -6.62
CA ILE A 160 11.41 -1.54 -5.69
C ILE A 160 11.77 -1.17 -4.25
N TRP A 161 10.79 -1.24 -3.36
CA TRP A 161 10.95 -1.11 -1.90
C TRP A 161 10.73 -2.47 -1.26
N LEU A 162 11.61 -2.86 -0.36
CA LEU A 162 11.60 -4.19 0.28
C LEU A 162 11.36 -4.06 1.78
N GLU A 163 10.46 -4.90 2.27
CA GLU A 163 10.28 -5.11 3.70
C GLU A 163 11.29 -6.13 4.24
N ASP A 164 11.78 -5.88 5.45
CA ASP A 164 12.59 -6.79 6.23
C ASP A 164 12.36 -6.58 7.74
N GLU A 165 13.15 -7.22 8.59
CA GLU A 165 13.06 -7.09 10.05
C GLU A 165 13.28 -5.65 10.55
N LYS A 166 13.98 -4.82 9.78
CA LYS A 166 14.28 -3.43 10.16
C LYS A 166 13.14 -2.49 9.80
N SER A 167 12.41 -2.76 8.70
CA SER A 167 11.32 -1.93 8.20
C SER A 167 9.99 -2.23 8.90
N MET A 168 9.82 -3.45 9.40
CA MET A 168 8.65 -3.90 10.16
C MET A 168 8.78 -3.64 11.66
#